data_fd1f1b3f2b925ff7e9f444d3df5846a0
#
_entry.id   fd1f1b3f2b925ff7e9f444d3df5846a0
#
_cell.length_a   1.000
_cell.length_b   1.000
_cell.length_c   1.000
_cell.angle_alpha   90.00
_cell.angle_beta   90.00
_cell.angle_gamma   90.00
#
_symmetry.space_group_name_H-M   'P 1'
#
loop_
_entity.id
_entity.type
_entity.pdbx_description
1 polymer ?
#
loop_
_entity_poly.entity_id
_entity_poly.type
_entity_poly.pdbx_seq_one_letter_code
_entity_poly.pdbx_strand_id
1 'polypeptide(L)'
;EPKYQGGFIWDFADQALAWRSPEGRLTYRYGGDYNDTDASDSTFCCNGVLASDRSWHPHAYEVKHQHRPIHTTPRDLKNGVVNVYNENFFTDLSPYRLLWEITSDGQPVLSGTVERLDVAPQTTAAVTLGYKPEQVEALDGEVLLTVRYQLRERQGLRDALYEVAADQLVLRA
;
A
#
# COMPACT_ATOMS: atom_id res chain seq x y z
N GLU A 1 3.98 -1.84 21.26
CA GLU A 1 4.33 -2.55 22.49
C GLU A 1 5.73 -3.15 22.42
N PRO A 2 6.69 -2.80 23.34
CA PRO A 2 8.08 -3.31 23.25
C PRO A 2 8.22 -4.83 23.37
N LYS A 3 7.21 -5.51 23.89
CA LYS A 3 7.19 -6.96 24.07
C LYS A 3 6.45 -7.71 22.94
N TYR A 4 5.79 -6.99 22.05
CA TYR A 4 5.06 -7.59 20.95
C TYR A 4 6.04 -8.00 19.85
N GLN A 5 6.06 -9.28 19.50
CA GLN A 5 7.01 -9.83 18.53
C GLN A 5 6.37 -10.14 17.18
N GLY A 6 5.08 -9.96 17.05
CA GLY A 6 4.38 -10.17 15.80
C GLY A 6 3.05 -10.90 15.97
N GLY A 7 2.39 -11.12 14.85
CA GLY A 7 1.13 -11.85 14.74
C GLY A 7 0.95 -12.41 13.34
N PHE A 8 -0.05 -13.26 13.18
CA PHE A 8 -0.38 -13.85 11.89
C PHE A 8 -1.84 -13.51 11.55
N ILE A 9 -2.06 -13.04 10.33
CA ILE A 9 -3.42 -12.87 9.81
C ILE A 9 -3.88 -14.24 9.29
N TRP A 10 -5.00 -14.74 9.80
CA TRP A 10 -5.64 -15.92 9.29
C TRP A 10 -6.82 -15.49 8.39
N ASP A 11 -6.76 -15.67 7.09
CA ASP A 11 -5.81 -16.42 6.28
C ASP A 11 -5.29 -15.57 5.11
N PHE A 12 -4.29 -16.07 4.35
CA PHE A 12 -3.79 -15.34 3.18
C PHE A 12 -4.81 -15.35 2.04
N ALA A 13 -5.44 -16.50 1.78
CA ALA A 13 -6.45 -16.62 0.72
C ALA A 13 -7.60 -17.50 1.17
N ASP A 14 -8.80 -17.19 0.71
CA ASP A 14 -10.00 -17.97 0.98
C ASP A 14 -9.79 -19.46 0.72
N GLN A 15 -10.18 -20.29 1.68
CA GLN A 15 -10.03 -21.74 1.65
C GLN A 15 -11.13 -22.37 0.79
N ALA A 16 -11.06 -22.21 -0.52
CA ALA A 16 -12.00 -22.85 -1.43
C ALA A 16 -11.32 -23.33 -2.71
N LEU A 17 -11.83 -24.39 -3.30
CA LEU A 17 -11.30 -25.02 -4.49
C LEU A 17 -12.15 -24.67 -5.70
N ALA A 18 -11.49 -24.36 -6.81
CA ALA A 18 -12.15 -24.11 -8.08
C ALA A 18 -12.90 -25.36 -8.55
N TRP A 19 -14.19 -25.22 -8.84
CA TRP A 19 -15.04 -26.26 -9.35
C TRP A 19 -15.84 -25.75 -10.56
N ARG A 20 -15.94 -26.59 -11.61
CA ARG A 20 -16.76 -26.28 -12.77
C ARG A 20 -17.98 -27.19 -12.83
N SER A 21 -19.16 -26.59 -13.01
CA SER A 21 -20.37 -27.35 -13.27
C SER A 21 -20.30 -28.04 -14.64
N PRO A 22 -21.17 -29.03 -14.90
CA PRO A 22 -21.31 -29.63 -16.23
C PRO A 22 -21.57 -28.61 -17.34
N GLU A 23 -22.25 -27.51 -17.03
CA GLU A 23 -22.56 -26.40 -17.93
C GLU A 23 -21.38 -25.40 -18.07
N GLY A 24 -20.23 -25.67 -17.42
CA GLY A 24 -19.02 -24.88 -17.53
C GLY A 24 -18.93 -23.69 -16.55
N ARG A 25 -19.90 -23.48 -15.66
CA ARG A 25 -19.89 -22.40 -14.67
C ARG A 25 -18.80 -22.66 -13.62
N LEU A 26 -17.90 -21.71 -13.45
CA LEU A 26 -16.89 -21.75 -12.38
C LEU A 26 -17.51 -21.26 -11.07
N THR A 27 -17.30 -22.05 -10.01
CA THR A 27 -17.59 -21.69 -8.61
C THR A 27 -16.43 -22.11 -7.74
N TYR A 28 -16.38 -21.57 -6.53
CA TYR A 28 -15.40 -21.97 -5.51
C TYR A 28 -16.16 -22.67 -4.39
N ARG A 29 -15.72 -23.88 -4.05
CA ARG A 29 -16.39 -24.78 -3.10
C ARG A 29 -15.46 -25.13 -1.95
N TYR A 30 -16.04 -25.32 -0.78
CA TYR A 30 -15.32 -25.76 0.42
C TYR A 30 -16.16 -26.76 1.22
N GLY A 31 -15.47 -27.53 2.08
CA GLY A 31 -16.09 -28.38 3.14
C GLY A 31 -17.39 -29.08 2.72
N GLY A 32 -18.50 -28.67 3.32
CA GLY A 32 -19.82 -29.24 3.11
C GLY A 32 -20.40 -29.16 1.69
N ASP A 33 -19.77 -28.40 0.78
CA ASP A 33 -20.13 -28.43 -0.65
C ASP A 33 -19.75 -29.75 -1.34
N TYR A 34 -18.91 -30.58 -0.69
CA TYR A 34 -18.42 -31.83 -1.27
C TYR A 34 -19.16 -33.06 -0.76
N ASN A 35 -19.62 -33.05 0.49
CA ASN A 35 -20.42 -34.13 1.07
C ASN A 35 -21.02 -33.69 2.42
N ASP A 36 -22.00 -34.47 2.89
CA ASP A 36 -22.71 -34.24 4.15
C ASP A 36 -22.18 -35.08 5.33
N THR A 37 -21.14 -35.86 5.13
CA THR A 37 -20.65 -36.85 6.10
C THR A 37 -19.37 -36.43 6.80
N ASP A 38 -18.51 -35.66 6.11
CA ASP A 38 -17.26 -35.17 6.69
C ASP A 38 -17.49 -33.92 7.50
N ALA A 39 -16.64 -33.73 8.53
CA ALA A 39 -16.69 -32.54 9.36
C ALA A 39 -16.52 -31.27 8.50
N SER A 40 -17.34 -30.28 8.76
CA SER A 40 -17.28 -28.96 8.14
C SER A 40 -17.43 -27.91 9.21
N ASP A 41 -16.62 -26.86 9.14
CA ASP A 41 -16.68 -25.71 10.06
C ASP A 41 -17.84 -24.76 9.76
N SER A 42 -18.83 -25.25 8.99
CA SER A 42 -20.05 -24.51 8.68
C SER A 42 -19.75 -23.15 8.02
N THR A 43 -19.97 -22.06 8.75
CA THR A 43 -19.76 -20.69 8.27
C THR A 43 -18.34 -20.18 8.51
N PHE A 44 -17.47 -20.93 9.19
CA PHE A 44 -16.07 -20.55 9.41
C PHE A 44 -15.22 -20.92 8.22
N CYS A 45 -15.32 -20.12 7.17
CA CYS A 45 -14.63 -20.32 5.90
C CYS A 45 -14.41 -18.97 5.22
N CYS A 46 -13.60 -18.96 4.17
CA CYS A 46 -13.36 -17.78 3.34
C CYS A 46 -12.87 -16.58 4.16
N ASN A 47 -11.87 -16.83 5.01
CA ASN A 47 -11.27 -15.82 5.91
C ASN A 47 -10.06 -15.09 5.27
N GLY A 48 -9.84 -15.31 3.99
CA GLY A 48 -8.66 -14.83 3.29
C GLY A 48 -8.59 -13.31 3.15
N VAL A 49 -7.36 -12.80 3.12
CA VAL A 49 -7.08 -11.44 2.65
C VAL A 49 -7.33 -11.33 1.14
N LEU A 50 -7.15 -12.44 0.43
CA LEU A 50 -7.46 -12.59 -0.99
C LEU A 50 -8.60 -13.60 -1.18
N ALA A 51 -9.37 -13.43 -2.24
CA ALA A 51 -10.32 -14.43 -2.68
C ALA A 51 -9.64 -15.72 -3.16
N SER A 52 -10.41 -16.79 -3.34
CA SER A 52 -9.89 -18.10 -3.79
C SER A 52 -9.22 -18.03 -5.17
N ASP A 53 -9.63 -17.12 -6.04
CA ASP A 53 -9.03 -16.85 -7.37
C ASP A 53 -7.82 -15.89 -7.28
N ARG A 54 -7.44 -15.47 -6.08
CA ARG A 54 -6.37 -14.51 -5.78
C ARG A 54 -6.71 -13.06 -6.14
N SER A 55 -7.93 -12.74 -6.49
CA SER A 55 -8.38 -11.35 -6.53
C SER A 55 -8.36 -10.73 -5.12
N TRP A 56 -8.17 -9.44 -5.06
CA TRP A 56 -8.03 -8.74 -3.79
C TRP A 56 -9.39 -8.46 -3.16
N HIS A 57 -9.56 -8.86 -1.92
CA HIS A 57 -10.64 -8.33 -1.10
C HIS A 57 -10.36 -6.87 -0.70
N PRO A 58 -11.38 -6.06 -0.39
CA PRO A 58 -11.18 -4.65 -0.02
C PRO A 58 -10.16 -4.44 1.11
N HIS A 59 -10.16 -5.31 2.11
CA HIS A 59 -9.22 -5.22 3.24
C HIS A 59 -7.76 -5.57 2.87
N ALA A 60 -7.51 -6.19 1.72
CA ALA A 60 -6.16 -6.43 1.24
C ALA A 60 -5.38 -5.13 0.97
N TYR A 61 -6.08 -4.09 0.52
CA TYR A 61 -5.48 -2.77 0.30
C TYR A 61 -5.08 -2.12 1.64
N GLU A 62 -5.91 -2.29 2.67
CA GLU A 62 -5.58 -1.79 4.01
C GLU A 62 -4.40 -2.57 4.62
N VAL A 63 -4.37 -3.90 4.48
CA VAL A 63 -3.22 -4.72 4.91
C VAL A 63 -1.94 -4.25 4.22
N LYS A 64 -1.97 -4.02 2.90
CA LYS A 64 -0.84 -3.47 2.15
C LYS A 64 -0.39 -2.12 2.71
N HIS A 65 -1.35 -1.22 3.00
CA HIS A 65 -1.06 0.10 3.54
C HIS A 65 -0.44 0.03 4.93
N GLN A 66 -1.01 -0.76 5.84
CA GLN A 66 -0.49 -0.89 7.21
C GLN A 66 0.89 -1.56 7.29
N HIS A 67 1.19 -2.47 6.38
CA HIS A 67 2.48 -3.18 6.33
C HIS A 67 3.52 -2.54 5.39
N ARG A 68 3.30 -1.29 4.96
CA ARG A 68 4.27 -0.59 4.12
C ARG A 68 5.55 -0.28 4.90
N PRO A 69 6.73 -0.43 4.31
CA PRO A 69 8.01 -0.24 5.00
C PRO A 69 8.51 1.22 4.97
N ILE A 70 7.77 2.15 4.38
CA ILE A 70 8.16 3.55 4.26
C ILE A 70 6.97 4.41 4.67
N HIS A 71 7.20 5.38 5.56
CA HIS A 71 6.15 6.26 6.07
C HIS A 71 6.51 7.72 5.85
N THR A 72 5.52 8.50 5.43
CA THR A 72 5.67 9.93 5.22
C THR A 72 4.85 10.70 6.24
N THR A 73 5.47 11.66 6.89
CA THR A 73 4.78 12.56 7.82
C THR A 73 5.07 14.02 7.48
N PRO A 74 4.16 14.95 7.84
CA PRO A 74 4.37 16.38 7.62
C PRO A 74 5.63 16.87 8.34
N ARG A 75 6.38 17.80 7.70
CA ARG A 75 7.46 18.55 8.33
C ARG A 75 7.28 20.05 8.11
N ASP A 76 7.43 20.50 6.88
CA ASP A 76 7.19 21.88 6.43
C ASP A 76 6.51 21.81 5.06
N LEU A 77 5.22 21.45 5.08
CA LEU A 77 4.45 21.23 3.88
C LEU A 77 4.33 22.50 3.04
N LYS A 78 4.37 23.68 3.67
CA LYS A 78 4.35 24.96 2.94
C LYS A 78 5.56 25.07 1.99
N ASN A 79 6.72 24.62 2.42
CA ASN A 79 7.97 24.66 1.63
C ASN A 79 8.27 23.31 0.94
N GLY A 80 7.30 22.42 0.85
CA GLY A 80 7.45 21.14 0.15
C GLY A 80 8.39 20.16 0.87
N VAL A 81 8.50 20.23 2.20
CA VAL A 81 9.37 19.33 2.95
C VAL A 81 8.54 18.34 3.77
N VAL A 82 8.84 17.07 3.61
CA VAL A 82 8.26 15.95 4.36
C VAL A 82 9.33 15.20 5.15
N ASN A 83 8.93 14.53 6.23
CA ASN A 83 9.76 13.51 6.86
C ASN A 83 9.48 12.17 6.20
N VAL A 84 10.53 11.44 5.84
CA VAL A 84 10.45 10.08 5.33
C VAL A 84 11.12 9.16 6.34
N TYR A 85 10.36 8.26 6.95
CA TYR A 85 10.85 7.22 7.84
C TYR A 85 11.01 5.90 7.08
N ASN A 86 12.20 5.33 7.17
CA ASN A 86 12.52 4.01 6.64
C ASN A 86 12.38 2.96 7.74
N GLU A 87 11.32 2.16 7.69
CA GLU A 87 11.07 1.09 8.66
C GLU A 87 11.83 -0.22 8.35
N ASN A 88 12.51 -0.32 7.20
CA ASN A 88 13.35 -1.48 6.92
C ASN A 88 14.50 -1.58 7.93
N PHE A 89 14.87 -2.81 8.31
CA PHE A 89 15.96 -3.05 9.25
C PHE A 89 17.34 -3.07 8.58
N PHE A 90 17.43 -3.47 7.32
CA PHE A 90 18.70 -3.78 6.66
C PHE A 90 18.88 -3.07 5.30
N THR A 91 17.83 -2.45 4.77
CA THR A 91 17.85 -1.85 3.44
C THR A 91 17.61 -0.35 3.54
N ASP A 92 18.48 0.46 2.96
CA ASP A 92 18.25 1.89 2.77
C ASP A 92 17.20 2.16 1.68
N LEU A 93 16.87 3.43 1.44
CA LEU A 93 15.88 3.80 0.43
C LEU A 93 16.48 4.12 -0.96
N SER A 94 17.77 3.89 -1.20
CA SER A 94 18.39 4.15 -2.50
C SER A 94 17.80 3.35 -3.69
N PRO A 95 17.19 2.14 -3.48
CA PRO A 95 16.51 1.42 -4.55
C PRO A 95 15.17 2.05 -4.98
N TYR A 96 14.65 3.01 -4.22
CA TYR A 96 13.36 3.62 -4.47
C TYR A 96 13.47 5.03 -5.01
N ARG A 97 12.44 5.46 -5.72
CA ARG A 97 12.15 6.85 -6.04
C ARG A 97 10.84 7.27 -5.36
N LEU A 98 10.70 8.54 -5.06
CA LEU A 98 9.46 9.12 -4.53
C LEU A 98 8.79 9.93 -5.64
N LEU A 99 7.56 9.57 -5.98
CA LEU A 99 6.69 10.39 -6.81
C LEU A 99 5.75 11.15 -5.89
N TRP A 100 5.48 12.40 -6.23
CA TRP A 100 4.49 13.19 -5.52
C TRP A 100 3.52 13.85 -6.49
N GLU A 101 2.29 13.98 -6.04
CA GLU A 101 1.20 14.62 -6.79
C GLU A 101 0.38 15.47 -5.84
N ILE A 102 0.07 16.68 -6.25
CA ILE A 102 -0.89 17.55 -5.56
C ILE A 102 -2.18 17.59 -6.36
N THR A 103 -3.28 17.34 -5.68
CA THR A 103 -4.64 17.48 -6.23
C THR A 103 -5.36 18.65 -5.59
N SER A 104 -6.19 19.35 -6.36
CA SER A 104 -7.15 20.36 -5.91
C SER A 104 -8.55 19.88 -6.27
N ASP A 105 -9.42 19.72 -5.28
CA ASP A 105 -10.76 19.11 -5.45
C ASP A 105 -10.73 17.81 -6.26
N GLY A 106 -9.76 16.95 -5.95
CA GLY A 106 -9.56 15.66 -6.61
C GLY A 106 -8.93 15.70 -8.01
N GLN A 107 -8.62 16.87 -8.56
CA GLN A 107 -7.98 17.01 -9.88
C GLN A 107 -6.47 17.19 -9.72
N PRO A 108 -5.63 16.40 -10.43
CA PRO A 108 -4.19 16.57 -10.42
C PRO A 108 -3.78 17.94 -10.99
N VAL A 109 -2.97 18.69 -10.24
CA VAL A 109 -2.53 20.03 -10.63
C VAL A 109 -1.02 20.22 -10.66
N LEU A 110 -0.30 19.51 -9.79
CA LEU A 110 1.17 19.55 -9.74
C LEU A 110 1.69 18.14 -9.48
N SER A 111 2.84 17.82 -10.04
CA SER A 111 3.52 16.55 -9.75
C SER A 111 5.02 16.66 -9.93
N GLY A 112 5.75 15.73 -9.37
CA GLY A 112 7.18 15.63 -9.55
C GLY A 112 7.75 14.34 -8.98
N THR A 113 9.07 14.23 -9.08
CA THR A 113 9.80 13.03 -8.67
C THR A 113 11.06 13.41 -7.91
N VAL A 114 11.33 12.69 -6.82
CA VAL A 114 12.63 12.65 -6.17
C VAL A 114 13.28 11.33 -6.55
N GLU A 115 14.23 11.37 -7.47
CA GLU A 115 14.79 10.17 -8.10
C GLU A 115 15.64 9.33 -7.15
N ARG A 116 16.20 9.94 -6.11
CA ARG A 116 17.07 9.24 -5.16
C ARG A 116 16.71 9.62 -3.74
N LEU A 117 16.56 8.61 -2.91
CA LEU A 117 16.33 8.74 -1.47
C LEU A 117 17.54 8.20 -0.72
N ASP A 118 18.11 9.04 0.14
CA ASP A 118 19.26 8.69 0.97
C ASP A 118 18.81 8.63 2.44
N VAL A 119 18.09 7.56 2.77
CA VAL A 119 17.52 7.33 4.11
C VAL A 119 17.96 5.96 4.59
N ALA A 120 18.83 5.95 5.60
CA ALA A 120 19.34 4.74 6.21
C ALA A 120 18.22 3.90 6.90
N PRO A 121 18.42 2.59 7.12
CA PRO A 121 17.49 1.76 7.87
C PRO A 121 17.16 2.34 9.24
N GLN A 122 15.91 2.21 9.67
CA GLN A 122 15.40 2.65 10.98
C GLN A 122 15.65 4.14 11.30
N THR A 123 15.76 4.98 10.26
CA THR A 123 15.98 6.43 10.43
C THR A 123 14.92 7.25 9.71
N THR A 124 14.84 8.52 10.08
CA THR A 124 14.00 9.53 9.42
C THR A 124 14.89 10.60 8.78
N ALA A 125 14.60 10.94 7.53
CA ALA A 125 15.24 12.07 6.85
C ALA A 125 14.20 13.07 6.33
N ALA A 126 14.62 14.34 6.24
CA ALA A 126 13.85 15.37 5.55
C ALA A 126 14.06 15.25 4.05
N VAL A 127 12.96 15.22 3.28
CA VAL A 127 12.98 15.16 1.83
C VAL A 127 12.23 16.36 1.25
N THR A 128 12.86 17.08 0.33
CA THR A 128 12.25 18.22 -0.38
C THR A 128 11.62 17.72 -1.68
N LEU A 129 10.35 18.03 -1.88
CA LEU A 129 9.56 17.56 -3.02
C LEU A 129 9.71 18.44 -4.26
N GLY A 130 10.07 19.73 -4.07
CA GLY A 130 10.41 20.64 -5.18
C GLY A 130 9.27 21.52 -5.67
N TYR A 131 8.05 21.44 -5.15
CA TYR A 131 7.04 22.48 -5.38
C TYR A 131 7.33 23.74 -4.55
N LYS A 132 6.77 24.87 -4.98
CA LYS A 132 6.95 26.16 -4.32
C LYS A 132 5.69 26.57 -3.56
N PRO A 133 5.82 27.31 -2.44
CA PRO A 133 4.68 27.79 -1.66
C PRO A 133 3.61 28.48 -2.51
N GLU A 134 4.04 29.35 -3.42
CA GLU A 134 3.14 30.15 -4.27
C GLU A 134 2.25 29.28 -5.16
N GLN A 135 2.75 28.11 -5.58
CA GLN A 135 1.99 27.18 -6.41
C GLN A 135 0.83 26.54 -5.64
N VAL A 136 1.03 26.27 -4.34
CA VAL A 136 -0.01 25.68 -3.46
C VAL A 136 -0.97 26.76 -2.95
N GLU A 137 -0.47 27.95 -2.63
CA GLU A 137 -1.28 29.08 -2.18
C GLU A 137 -2.27 29.54 -3.24
N ALA A 138 -1.93 29.40 -4.52
CA ALA A 138 -2.79 29.75 -5.66
C ALA A 138 -3.92 28.74 -5.96
N LEU A 139 -3.92 27.56 -5.31
CA LEU A 139 -4.97 26.55 -5.52
C LEU A 139 -6.19 26.87 -4.67
N ASP A 140 -7.37 26.46 -5.14
CA ASP A 140 -8.63 26.57 -4.42
C ASP A 140 -9.11 25.20 -3.92
N GLY A 141 -10.11 25.18 -3.03
CA GLY A 141 -10.75 23.96 -2.53
C GLY A 141 -9.86 23.11 -1.64
N GLU A 142 -10.18 21.82 -1.57
CA GLU A 142 -9.39 20.83 -0.84
C GLU A 142 -8.08 20.52 -1.60
N VAL A 143 -6.95 20.66 -0.92
CA VAL A 143 -5.63 20.42 -1.52
C VAL A 143 -4.93 19.29 -0.80
N LEU A 144 -4.70 18.19 -1.52
CA LEU A 144 -4.06 16.99 -1.00
C LEU A 144 -2.73 16.71 -1.69
N LEU A 145 -1.75 16.29 -0.93
CA LEU A 145 -0.46 15.80 -1.40
C LEU A 145 -0.42 14.27 -1.25
N THR A 146 -0.34 13.57 -2.35
CA THR A 146 -0.09 12.12 -2.36
C THR A 146 1.37 11.86 -2.69
N VAL A 147 2.04 11.05 -1.89
CA VAL A 147 3.40 10.56 -2.13
C VAL A 147 3.38 9.06 -2.34
N ARG A 148 4.16 8.57 -3.30
CA ARG A 148 4.25 7.15 -3.66
C ARG A 148 5.69 6.74 -3.81
N TYR A 149 6.04 5.58 -3.28
CA TYR A 149 7.40 5.03 -3.39
C TYR A 149 7.40 3.86 -4.34
N GLN A 150 8.24 3.95 -5.37
CA GLN A 150 8.35 2.93 -6.41
C GLN A 150 9.77 2.40 -6.52
N LEU A 151 9.90 1.10 -6.78
CA LEU A 151 11.17 0.50 -7.15
C LEU A 151 11.71 1.15 -8.43
N ARG A 152 13.00 1.52 -8.43
CA ARG A 152 13.68 2.02 -9.63
C ARG A 152 14.01 0.90 -10.61
N GLU A 153 14.32 -0.27 -10.08
CA GLU A 153 14.68 -1.47 -10.84
C GLU A 153 13.96 -2.70 -10.28
N ARG A 154 13.93 -3.77 -11.03
CA ARG A 154 13.35 -5.04 -10.60
C ARG A 154 14.09 -5.60 -9.38
N GLN A 155 13.34 -6.03 -8.37
CA GLN A 155 13.87 -6.72 -7.18
C GLN A 155 13.10 -8.02 -6.93
N GLY A 156 13.75 -9.16 -7.16
CA GLY A 156 13.13 -10.47 -7.00
C GLY A 156 11.90 -10.63 -7.91
N LEU A 157 10.73 -10.84 -7.30
CA LEU A 157 9.46 -10.99 -8.02
C LEU A 157 8.73 -9.65 -8.28
N ARG A 158 9.25 -8.53 -7.78
CA ARG A 158 8.66 -7.20 -7.99
C ARG A 158 9.35 -6.51 -9.15
N ASP A 159 8.58 -6.16 -10.16
CA ASP A 159 9.09 -5.46 -11.33
C ASP A 159 9.50 -4.01 -11.00
N ALA A 160 10.25 -3.39 -11.90
CA ALA A 160 10.50 -1.95 -11.85
C ALA A 160 9.16 -1.20 -11.79
N LEU A 161 9.14 -0.05 -11.10
CA LEU A 161 7.96 0.79 -10.86
C LEU A 161 6.90 0.18 -9.92
N TYR A 162 7.15 -1.00 -9.34
CA TYR A 162 6.26 -1.54 -8.32
C TYR A 162 6.15 -0.58 -7.14
N GLU A 163 4.91 -0.19 -6.78
CA GLU A 163 4.62 0.68 -5.65
C GLU A 163 4.69 -0.10 -4.33
N VAL A 164 5.61 0.29 -3.46
CA VAL A 164 5.84 -0.36 -2.16
C VAL A 164 5.16 0.35 -1.00
N ALA A 165 4.92 1.66 -1.13
CA ALA A 165 4.27 2.47 -0.11
C ALA A 165 3.61 3.70 -0.75
N ALA A 166 2.57 4.21 -0.10
CA ALA A 166 1.96 5.49 -0.42
C ALA A 166 1.38 6.12 0.84
N ASP A 167 1.45 7.45 0.91
CA ASP A 167 0.83 8.27 1.94
C ASP A 167 0.13 9.47 1.33
N GLN A 168 -0.92 9.97 1.99
CA GLN A 168 -1.60 11.19 1.60
C GLN A 168 -1.63 12.17 2.76
N LEU A 169 -1.27 13.41 2.48
CA LEU A 169 -1.19 14.50 3.45
C LEU A 169 -2.12 15.64 3.03
N VAL A 170 -2.78 16.24 4.00
CA VAL A 170 -3.64 17.41 3.75
C VAL A 170 -2.77 18.67 3.74
N LEU A 171 -2.76 19.39 2.61
CA LEU A 171 -2.13 20.70 2.49
C LEU A 171 -3.12 21.80 2.87
N ARG A 172 -4.39 21.63 2.48
CA ARG A 172 -5.53 22.47 2.86
C ARG A 172 -6.83 21.65 2.79
N ALA A 173 -7.68 21.76 3.85
CA ALA A 173 -9.01 21.16 3.93
C ALA A 173 -10.09 22.16 3.47
#